data_62b5b9d3b1b1224c12a07955af1a08cf
#
_entry.id   62b5b9d3b1b1224c12a07955af1a08cf
#
_cell.length_a   1.000
_cell.length_b   1.000
_cell.length_c   1.000
_cell.angle_alpha   90.00
_cell.angle_beta   90.00
_cell.angle_gamma   90.00
#
_symmetry.space_group_name_H-M   'P 1'
#
loop_
_entity.id
_entity.type
_entity.pdbx_description
1 polymer ?
#
loop_
_entity_poly.entity_id
_entity_poly.type
_entity_poly.pdbx_seq_one_letter_code
_entity_poly.pdbx_strand_id
1 'polypeptide(L)'
;MNGDLKSEWIKEVSEEKIPEPYRTILTEFGPDVMLRFADLFQGMGMYFPKMDSLIQEIRNEKIQREFDGSNYKELARKYNLTEVWIRNLVAQKHDENQLKLFDMAL
;
A
#
# COMPACT_ATOMS: atom_id res chain seq x y z
N MET A 1 4.93 31.71 2.56
CA MET A 1 6.21 31.52 1.85
C MET A 1 5.98 30.54 0.71
N ASN A 2 6.45 30.85 -0.48
CA ASN A 2 6.24 29.95 -1.60
C ASN A 2 7.25 28.80 -1.60
N GLY A 3 6.90 27.69 -2.25
CA GLY A 3 7.74 26.50 -2.31
C GLY A 3 9.04 26.71 -3.08
N ASP A 4 9.04 27.62 -4.07
CA ASP A 4 10.20 27.86 -4.91
C ASP A 4 11.39 28.39 -4.12
N LEU A 5 11.16 29.30 -3.18
CA LEU A 5 12.21 29.85 -2.35
C LEU A 5 12.82 28.81 -1.42
N LYS A 6 11.99 28.01 -0.78
CA LYS A 6 12.46 26.91 0.07
C LYS A 6 13.23 25.88 -0.73
N SER A 7 12.75 25.58 -1.93
CA SER A 7 13.40 24.63 -2.82
C SER A 7 14.82 25.11 -3.18
N GLU A 8 15.00 26.40 -3.46
CA GLU A 8 16.30 26.96 -3.75
C GLU A 8 17.25 26.86 -2.54
N TRP A 9 16.74 27.14 -1.34
CA TRP A 9 17.55 27.04 -0.11
C TRP A 9 18.03 25.61 0.10
N ILE A 10 17.18 24.62 -0.14
CA ILE A 10 17.52 23.21 0.05
C ILE A 10 18.64 22.81 -0.91
N LYS A 11 18.61 23.29 -2.15
CA LYS A 11 19.64 22.98 -3.15
C LYS A 11 21.02 23.53 -2.75
N GLU A 12 21.06 24.57 -1.94
CA GLU A 12 22.30 25.19 -1.49
C GLU A 12 22.93 24.47 -0.30
N VAL A 13 22.21 23.59 0.36
CA VAL A 13 22.69 22.88 1.55
C VAL A 13 23.27 21.53 1.17
N SER A 14 24.28 21.10 1.90
CA SER A 14 24.80 19.75 1.78
C SER A 14 23.72 18.73 2.19
N GLU A 15 23.54 17.69 1.40
CA GLU A 15 22.54 16.65 1.68
C GLU A 15 22.73 16.03 3.07
N GLU A 16 23.96 15.96 3.54
CA GLU A 16 24.29 15.38 4.84
C GLU A 16 23.62 16.13 6.00
N LYS A 17 23.29 17.40 5.82
CA LYS A 17 22.66 18.22 6.85
C LYS A 17 21.14 18.03 6.92
N ILE A 18 20.58 17.35 5.93
CA ILE A 18 19.14 17.09 5.89
C ILE A 18 18.89 15.75 6.57
N PRO A 19 18.06 15.73 7.65
CA PRO A 19 17.81 14.48 8.36
C PRO A 19 16.87 13.55 7.60
N GLU A 20 16.95 12.27 7.94
CA GLU A 20 15.98 11.31 7.44
C GLU A 20 14.64 11.50 8.14
N PRO A 21 13.51 11.26 7.47
CA PRO A 21 13.42 10.66 6.12
C PRO A 21 13.56 11.65 4.96
N TYR A 22 13.69 12.93 5.23
CA TYR A 22 13.73 13.96 4.20
C TYR A 22 14.90 13.81 3.23
N ARG A 23 16.04 13.36 3.73
CA ARG A 23 17.23 13.17 2.88
C ARG A 23 16.95 12.17 1.76
N THR A 24 16.35 11.04 2.09
CA THR A 24 16.00 10.02 1.09
C THR A 24 15.01 10.56 0.08
N ILE A 25 13.99 11.27 0.55
CA ILE A 25 12.97 11.84 -0.32
C ILE A 25 13.61 12.87 -1.26
N LEU A 26 14.49 13.71 -0.74
CA LEU A 26 15.21 14.71 -1.53
C LEU A 26 16.05 14.04 -2.63
N THR A 27 16.82 13.02 -2.27
CA THR A 27 17.70 12.32 -3.20
C THR A 27 16.93 11.61 -4.30
N GLU A 28 15.83 10.96 -3.96
CA GLU A 28 15.06 10.16 -4.91
C GLU A 28 14.08 10.98 -5.74
N PHE A 29 13.49 12.02 -5.17
CA PHE A 29 12.34 12.71 -5.78
C PHE A 29 12.55 14.21 -5.96
N GLY A 30 13.60 14.79 -5.37
CA GLY A 30 13.90 16.21 -5.50
C GLY A 30 13.29 17.06 -4.39
N PRO A 31 13.67 18.36 -4.38
CA PRO A 31 13.28 19.26 -3.28
C PRO A 31 11.80 19.59 -3.23
N ASP A 32 11.13 19.66 -4.37
CA ASP A 32 9.70 20.00 -4.39
C ASP A 32 8.86 18.92 -3.74
N VAL A 33 9.15 17.65 -4.03
CA VAL A 33 8.44 16.53 -3.42
C VAL A 33 8.78 16.45 -1.94
N MET A 34 10.03 16.68 -1.56
CA MET A 34 10.42 16.69 -0.16
C MET A 34 9.64 17.73 0.63
N LEU A 35 9.50 18.94 0.10
CA LEU A 35 8.74 20.01 0.75
C LEU A 35 7.27 19.68 0.86
N ARG A 36 6.70 19.09 -0.19
CA ARG A 36 5.30 18.67 -0.17
C ARG A 36 5.06 17.61 0.89
N PHE A 37 5.98 16.67 1.00
CA PHE A 37 5.92 15.62 2.00
C PHE A 37 5.99 16.23 3.42
N ALA A 38 6.88 17.20 3.61
CA ALA A 38 7.00 17.88 4.89
C ALA A 38 5.71 18.64 5.25
N ASP A 39 5.09 19.32 4.29
CA ASP A 39 3.84 20.03 4.52
C ASP A 39 2.74 19.09 5.03
N LEU A 40 2.69 17.87 4.49
CA LEU A 40 1.65 16.91 4.84
C LEU A 40 1.93 16.15 6.13
N PHE A 41 3.20 15.83 6.41
CA PHE A 41 3.54 14.84 7.42
C PHE A 41 4.52 15.31 8.50
N GLN A 42 4.96 16.57 8.49
CA GLN A 42 5.92 17.04 9.48
C GLN A 42 5.40 16.86 10.90
N GLY A 43 6.29 16.43 11.77
CA GLY A 43 5.95 16.21 13.18
C GLY A 43 5.19 14.93 13.46
N MET A 44 4.90 14.12 12.43
CA MET A 44 4.16 12.87 12.57
C MET A 44 5.12 11.69 12.57
N GLY A 45 4.85 10.70 13.42
CA GLY A 45 5.50 9.41 13.30
C GLY A 45 4.76 8.56 12.28
N MET A 46 5.51 7.95 11.34
CA MET A 46 4.91 7.13 10.29
C MET A 46 5.63 5.80 10.17
N TYR A 47 4.85 4.77 9.95
CA TYR A 47 5.38 3.45 9.63
C TYR A 47 4.96 3.10 8.20
N PHE A 48 5.94 2.73 7.39
CA PHE A 48 5.68 2.26 6.04
C PHE A 48 5.71 0.73 6.03
N PRO A 49 4.56 0.05 5.98
CA PRO A 49 4.54 -1.41 5.95
C PRO A 49 5.17 -1.94 4.68
N LYS A 50 5.60 -3.20 4.73
CA LYS A 50 6.17 -3.85 3.56
C LYS A 50 5.13 -3.92 2.46
N MET A 51 5.53 -3.54 1.27
CA MET A 51 4.66 -3.52 0.10
C MET A 51 4.13 -4.91 -0.24
N ASP A 52 4.95 -5.94 -0.02
CA ASP A 52 4.56 -7.32 -0.30
C ASP A 52 3.28 -7.72 0.41
N SER A 53 3.14 -7.36 1.68
CA SER A 53 1.93 -7.68 2.45
C SER A 53 0.70 -6.97 1.88
N LEU A 54 0.85 -5.71 1.53
CA LEU A 54 -0.24 -4.93 0.92
C LEU A 54 -0.63 -5.50 -0.44
N ILE A 55 0.35 -5.82 -1.28
CA ILE A 55 0.12 -6.39 -2.61
C ILE A 55 -0.60 -7.73 -2.49
N GLN A 56 -0.22 -8.57 -1.51
CA GLN A 56 -0.89 -9.84 -1.27
C GLN A 56 -2.35 -9.66 -0.87
N GLU A 57 -2.63 -8.71 0.00
CA GLU A 57 -4.01 -8.41 0.41
C GLU A 57 -4.85 -7.95 -0.78
N ILE A 58 -4.32 -7.06 -1.60
CA ILE A 58 -5.02 -6.57 -2.79
C ILE A 58 -5.26 -7.72 -3.76
N ARG A 59 -4.25 -8.56 -3.99
CA ARG A 59 -4.38 -9.74 -4.85
C ARG A 59 -5.48 -10.67 -4.35
N ASN A 60 -5.46 -10.97 -3.06
CA ASN A 60 -6.42 -11.89 -2.47
C ASN A 60 -7.85 -11.35 -2.59
N GLU A 61 -8.03 -10.07 -2.38
CA GLU A 61 -9.32 -9.42 -2.54
C GLU A 61 -9.79 -9.47 -3.99
N LYS A 62 -8.90 -9.24 -4.94
CA LYS A 62 -9.22 -9.35 -6.37
C LYS A 62 -9.64 -10.77 -6.75
N ILE A 63 -8.94 -11.77 -6.24
CA ILE A 63 -9.28 -13.18 -6.48
C ILE A 63 -10.68 -13.48 -5.95
N GLN A 64 -10.98 -13.05 -4.74
CA GLN A 64 -12.28 -13.26 -4.12
C GLN A 64 -13.40 -12.58 -4.91
N ARG A 65 -13.12 -11.43 -5.47
CA ARG A 65 -14.09 -10.67 -6.29
C ARG A 65 -14.31 -11.30 -7.65
N GLU A 66 -13.27 -11.84 -8.26
CA GLU A 66 -13.32 -12.45 -9.59
C GLU A 66 -13.86 -13.87 -9.58
N PHE A 67 -13.94 -14.50 -8.41
CA PHE A 67 -14.43 -15.87 -8.29
C PHE A 67 -15.92 -15.96 -8.67
N ASP A 68 -16.23 -16.87 -9.58
CA ASP A 68 -17.60 -17.06 -10.09
C ASP A 68 -18.30 -18.32 -9.57
N GLY A 69 -17.65 -19.06 -8.68
CA GLY A 69 -18.17 -20.31 -8.14
C GLY A 69 -17.48 -21.56 -8.69
N SER A 70 -16.77 -21.43 -9.81
CA SER A 70 -16.17 -22.59 -10.47
C SER A 70 -14.80 -22.33 -11.11
N ASN A 71 -14.38 -21.08 -11.23
CA ASN A 71 -13.17 -20.73 -12.01
C ASN A 71 -11.87 -20.84 -11.23
N TYR A 72 -11.71 -21.86 -10.42
CA TYR A 72 -10.50 -22.10 -9.60
C TYR A 72 -9.23 -22.20 -10.45
N LYS A 73 -9.29 -22.97 -11.55
CA LYS A 73 -8.12 -23.18 -12.40
C LYS A 73 -7.71 -21.90 -13.12
N GLU A 74 -8.67 -21.15 -13.60
CA GLU A 74 -8.41 -19.90 -14.29
C GLU A 74 -7.74 -18.88 -13.37
N LEU A 75 -8.25 -18.75 -12.15
CA LEU A 75 -7.68 -17.84 -11.16
C LEU A 75 -6.28 -18.29 -10.73
N ALA A 76 -6.08 -19.60 -10.53
CA ALA A 76 -4.78 -20.14 -10.20
C ALA A 76 -3.75 -19.80 -11.26
N ARG A 77 -4.12 -19.92 -12.52
CA ARG A 77 -3.25 -19.59 -13.64
C ARG A 77 -2.98 -18.09 -13.73
N LYS A 78 -4.03 -17.30 -13.64
CA LYS A 78 -3.94 -15.83 -13.75
C LYS A 78 -3.02 -15.24 -12.70
N TYR A 79 -3.12 -15.72 -11.46
CA TYR A 79 -2.37 -15.18 -10.33
C TYR A 79 -1.15 -16.00 -9.94
N ASN A 80 -0.85 -17.03 -10.70
CA ASN A 80 0.29 -17.93 -10.46
C ASN A 80 0.27 -18.52 -9.05
N LEU A 81 -0.88 -19.06 -8.68
CA LEU A 81 -1.11 -19.71 -7.39
C LEU A 81 -1.65 -21.12 -7.63
N THR A 82 -1.64 -21.94 -6.58
CA THR A 82 -2.25 -23.28 -6.66
C THR A 82 -3.77 -23.19 -6.53
N GLU A 83 -4.48 -24.18 -7.06
CA GLU A 83 -5.92 -24.26 -6.89
C GLU A 83 -6.30 -24.36 -5.42
N VAL A 84 -5.48 -25.08 -4.63
CA VAL A 84 -5.71 -25.22 -3.19
C VAL A 84 -5.69 -23.85 -2.51
N TRP A 85 -4.73 -23.01 -2.89
CA TRP A 85 -4.63 -21.65 -2.36
C TRP A 85 -5.86 -20.83 -2.72
N ILE A 86 -6.30 -20.92 -3.97
CA ILE A 86 -7.50 -20.23 -4.43
C ILE A 86 -8.73 -20.67 -3.63
N ARG A 87 -8.88 -22.00 -3.42
CA ARG A 87 -10.00 -22.54 -2.63
C ARG A 87 -10.02 -22.00 -1.21
N ASN A 88 -8.85 -21.90 -0.59
CA ASN A 88 -8.75 -21.36 0.75
C ASN A 88 -9.13 -19.87 0.79
N LEU A 89 -8.70 -19.09 -0.18
CA LEU A 89 -9.02 -17.65 -0.24
C LEU A 89 -10.51 -17.40 -0.40
N VAL A 90 -11.17 -18.13 -1.29
CA VAL A 90 -12.61 -17.94 -1.52
C VAL A 90 -13.45 -18.47 -0.35
N ALA A 91 -12.97 -19.50 0.32
CA ALA A 91 -13.63 -20.02 1.52
C ALA A 91 -13.60 -19.00 2.67
N GLN A 92 -12.45 -18.33 2.85
CA GLN A 92 -12.33 -17.25 3.84
C GLN A 92 -13.34 -16.15 3.61
N LYS A 93 -13.51 -15.73 2.36
CA LYS A 93 -14.47 -14.69 2.01
C LYS A 93 -15.89 -15.11 2.35
N HIS A 94 -16.24 -16.35 2.04
CA HIS A 94 -17.56 -16.91 2.35
C HIS A 94 -17.82 -16.89 3.85
N ASP A 95 -16.85 -17.34 4.65
CA ASP A 95 -16.97 -17.38 6.09
C ASP A 95 -17.12 -15.98 6.68
N GLU A 96 -16.35 -15.01 6.19
CA GLU A 96 -16.46 -13.61 6.62
C GLU A 96 -17.85 -13.06 6.35
N ASN A 97 -18.39 -13.35 5.19
CA ASN A 97 -19.73 -12.89 4.81
C ASN A 97 -20.81 -13.51 5.68
N GLN A 98 -20.68 -14.79 6.04
CA GLN A 98 -21.60 -15.46 6.94
C GLN A 98 -21.57 -14.86 8.33
N LEU A 99 -20.39 -14.57 8.86
CA LEU A 99 -20.23 -13.92 10.15
C LEU A 99 -20.88 -12.54 10.19
N LYS A 100 -20.69 -11.76 9.14
CA LYS A 100 -21.33 -10.44 9.04
C LYS A 100 -22.85 -10.54 9.03
N LEU A 101 -23.39 -11.48 8.31
CA LEU A 101 -24.85 -11.70 8.26
C LEU A 101 -25.36 -12.12 9.65
N PHE A 102 -24.63 -12.97 10.34
CA PHE A 102 -25.00 -13.42 11.68
C PHE A 102 -25.01 -12.24 12.66
N ASP A 103 -23.98 -11.40 12.61
CA ASP A 103 -23.90 -10.22 13.48
C ASP A 103 -25.05 -9.25 13.20
N MET A 104 -25.43 -9.10 11.95
CA MET A 104 -26.52 -8.20 11.56
C MET A 104 -27.90 -8.74 12.03
N ALA A 105 -28.01 -10.05 12.16
CA ALA A 105 -29.26 -10.69 12.60
C ALA A 105 -29.49 -10.58 14.11
N LEU A 106 -28.43 -10.30 14.85
CA LEU A 106 -28.50 -10.15 16.30
C LEU A 106 -28.81 -8.69 16.68
#